data_f530a6cef9a6abb5432384c930769d7f
#
_entry.id   f530a6cef9a6abb5432384c930769d7f
#
_cell.length_a   1.000
_cell.length_b   1.000
_cell.length_c   1.000
_cell.angle_alpha   90.00
_cell.angle_beta   90.00
_cell.angle_gamma   90.00
#
_symmetry.space_group_name_H-M   'P 1'
#
loop_
_entity.id
_entity.type
_entity.pdbx_description
1 polymer ?
#
loop_
_entity_poly.entity_id
_entity_poly.type
_entity_poly.pdbx_seq_one_letter_code
_entity_poly.pdbx_strand_id
1 'polypeptide(L)'
;MLTLWPFSRTDKQQYRTIAKAFGLLLATSFCHAGLAAAESAPRADFIRADGKRLMAPDGGTFLVKGINLGHWLVQEGYMFGFNRKTEEPRQIRMTFERLLGQDGAARFWTRFLDTYVAEDDIRFIGAAGFNTIRVPLDYRMFVTGEADPKFEGSGYRLIDRLVEWARKAGVRVILDLHAAPGGQVGASHDGGSGFPLLFYSNAHQDLTVRLWRTLAQRYRDEPTVLGYDLLNEPIAPHHDTKYLEPRLQPLLERIAKAVREVAPHQVIFIEGSRWGTSWHPLGPPFAENLVYTYHSYWASPRRNTIQPQLNFRDRHNVPILIAETGEATDQWITDFRAMHESHGIGWIFWPYKNINQTTTVASVRMSADWKTIVEFADRFADDPNAAPPGEAVVERAFEGYLKAIEFKNCDIRWSYLAALGLKAGP
;
A
#
# COMPACT_ATOMS: atom_id res chain seq x y z
N MET A 1 22.35 19.43 -52.80
CA MET A 1 22.77 18.62 -53.98
C MET A 1 22.26 17.22 -53.73
N LEU A 2 21.30 16.87 -54.55
CA LEU A 2 20.64 15.56 -54.67
C LEU A 2 21.58 14.54 -55.30
N THR A 3 21.55 13.29 -54.83
CA THR A 3 21.74 12.16 -55.75
C THR A 3 20.92 10.97 -55.22
N LEU A 4 19.85 10.73 -55.95
CA LEU A 4 19.05 9.52 -55.99
C LEU A 4 19.82 8.45 -56.78
N TRP A 5 19.70 7.17 -56.40
CA TRP A 5 19.98 6.05 -57.30
C TRP A 5 18.87 4.98 -57.18
N PRO A 6 18.56 4.29 -58.31
CA PRO A 6 17.22 3.81 -58.56
C PRO A 6 17.07 2.28 -58.37
N PHE A 7 15.81 1.88 -58.26
CA PHE A 7 15.32 0.50 -58.29
C PHE A 7 15.60 -0.19 -59.63
N SER A 8 16.02 -1.46 -59.61
CA SER A 8 15.88 -2.37 -60.75
C SER A 8 14.94 -3.54 -60.37
N ARG A 9 13.92 -3.68 -61.24
CA ARG A 9 13.03 -4.84 -61.33
C ARG A 9 13.73 -5.94 -62.09
N THR A 10 13.62 -7.18 -61.64
CA THR A 10 13.54 -8.51 -62.31
C THR A 10 13.82 -9.53 -61.20
N ASP A 11 12.92 -10.43 -60.85
CA ASP A 11 12.56 -11.66 -61.48
C ASP A 11 11.30 -12.26 -60.81
N LYS A 12 10.26 -12.27 -61.62
CA LYS A 12 9.17 -13.23 -61.49
C LYS A 12 9.44 -14.30 -62.52
N GLN A 13 9.73 -15.52 -62.14
CA GLN A 13 9.41 -16.78 -62.83
C GLN A 13 10.38 -17.87 -62.38
N GLN A 14 9.86 -18.75 -61.61
CA GLN A 14 10.11 -20.20 -61.69
C GLN A 14 9.61 -20.84 -60.37
N TYR A 15 8.56 -21.51 -60.46
CA TYR A 15 8.26 -22.88 -60.05
C TYR A 15 6.77 -23.11 -60.06
N ARG A 16 6.31 -23.37 -61.31
CA ARG A 16 5.10 -24.20 -61.50
C ARG A 16 5.55 -25.54 -62.01
N THR A 17 4.95 -26.61 -61.50
CA THR A 17 4.91 -28.00 -61.94
C THR A 17 5.69 -28.93 -61.03
N ILE A 18 4.97 -29.66 -60.19
CA ILE A 18 4.77 -31.12 -60.22
C ILE A 18 3.65 -31.42 -59.25
N ALA A 19 2.48 -31.75 -59.81
CA ALA A 19 1.37 -32.37 -59.10
C ALA A 19 1.32 -33.84 -59.48
N LYS A 20 0.78 -34.64 -58.55
CA LYS A 20 0.27 -35.99 -58.65
C LYS A 20 1.24 -37.12 -58.20
N ALA A 21 0.99 -37.69 -57.05
CA ALA A 21 0.30 -38.94 -56.91
C ALA A 21 0.43 -39.54 -55.48
N PHE A 22 -0.59 -40.17 -55.06
CA PHE A 22 -0.83 -41.15 -54.04
C PHE A 22 -1.27 -40.61 -52.64
N GLY A 23 -2.57 -40.80 -52.45
CA GLY A 23 -3.22 -40.70 -51.18
C GLY A 23 -2.98 -41.93 -50.32
N LEU A 24 -2.94 -41.65 -49.02
CA LEU A 24 -3.42 -42.59 -48.04
C LEU A 24 -3.94 -41.75 -46.84
N LEU A 25 -5.22 -41.92 -46.56
CA LEU A 25 -5.89 -41.36 -45.38
C LEU A 25 -5.20 -41.84 -44.10
N LEU A 26 -4.76 -40.91 -43.29
CA LEU A 26 -4.67 -41.07 -41.82
C LEU A 26 -5.21 -39.80 -41.24
N ALA A 27 -6.50 -39.84 -40.85
CA ALA A 27 -7.13 -38.80 -40.04
C ALA A 27 -6.58 -38.91 -38.63
N THR A 28 -5.52 -38.14 -38.33
CA THR A 28 -5.17 -37.86 -36.95
C THR A 28 -5.94 -36.62 -36.50
N SER A 29 -7.03 -36.87 -35.80
CA SER A 29 -7.70 -35.84 -35.02
C SER A 29 -6.71 -35.23 -34.00
N PHE A 30 -6.14 -34.08 -34.33
CA PHE A 30 -5.56 -33.23 -33.34
C PHE A 30 -6.69 -32.59 -32.51
N CYS A 31 -7.06 -33.29 -31.43
CA CYS A 31 -7.72 -32.62 -30.32
C CYS A 31 -6.80 -31.48 -29.86
N HIS A 32 -7.09 -30.27 -30.28
CA HIS A 32 -6.67 -29.10 -29.56
C HIS A 32 -7.47 -29.08 -28.25
N ALA A 33 -6.93 -29.80 -27.24
CA ALA A 33 -7.30 -29.54 -25.87
C ALA A 33 -6.79 -28.14 -25.58
N GLY A 34 -7.65 -27.14 -25.78
CA GLY A 34 -7.50 -25.86 -25.14
C GLY A 34 -7.38 -26.14 -23.65
N LEU A 35 -6.22 -25.89 -23.07
CA LEU A 35 -6.07 -25.71 -21.64
C LEU A 35 -6.92 -24.48 -21.28
N ALA A 36 -8.23 -24.68 -21.10
CA ALA A 36 -9.03 -23.82 -20.27
C ALA A 36 -8.32 -23.87 -18.90
N ALA A 37 -7.75 -22.74 -18.48
CA ALA A 37 -7.33 -22.59 -17.10
C ALA A 37 -8.56 -22.98 -16.27
N ALA A 38 -8.45 -24.08 -15.53
CA ALA A 38 -9.51 -24.50 -14.63
C ALA A 38 -9.70 -23.31 -13.67
N GLU A 39 -10.85 -22.63 -13.76
CA GLU A 39 -11.29 -21.71 -12.73
C GLU A 39 -11.21 -22.50 -11.42
N SER A 40 -10.23 -22.17 -10.60
CA SER A 40 -10.13 -22.78 -9.29
C SER A 40 -11.35 -22.29 -8.51
N ALA A 41 -12.23 -23.23 -8.11
CA ALA A 41 -13.35 -22.91 -7.24
C ALA A 41 -12.85 -22.07 -6.05
N PRO A 42 -13.57 -20.99 -5.66
CA PRO A 42 -13.15 -20.14 -4.57
C PRO A 42 -12.88 -20.98 -3.33
N ARG A 43 -11.69 -20.86 -2.75
CA ARG A 43 -11.44 -21.52 -1.46
C ARG A 43 -12.37 -20.91 -0.42
N ALA A 44 -13.08 -21.77 0.31
CA ALA A 44 -14.15 -21.38 1.23
C ALA A 44 -13.68 -20.48 2.41
N ASP A 45 -12.37 -20.35 2.62
CA ASP A 45 -11.76 -19.61 3.72
C ASP A 45 -11.35 -18.17 3.35
N PHE A 46 -11.47 -17.77 2.06
CA PHE A 46 -11.14 -16.42 1.61
C PHE A 46 -12.37 -15.50 1.56
N ILE A 47 -12.12 -14.22 1.87
CA ILE A 47 -13.09 -13.15 1.63
C ILE A 47 -13.10 -12.84 0.14
N ARG A 48 -14.28 -12.63 -0.43
CA ARG A 48 -14.46 -12.40 -1.86
C ARG A 48 -15.36 -11.20 -2.15
N ALA A 49 -15.15 -10.55 -3.27
CA ALA A 49 -16.05 -9.56 -3.80
C ALA A 49 -17.30 -10.26 -4.43
N ASP A 50 -18.47 -9.73 -4.14
CA ASP A 50 -19.74 -10.21 -4.71
C ASP A 50 -20.66 -8.99 -4.94
N GLY A 51 -20.77 -8.57 -6.19
CA GLY A 51 -21.42 -7.32 -6.53
C GLY A 51 -20.80 -6.15 -5.74
N LYS A 52 -21.62 -5.42 -5.01
CA LYS A 52 -21.21 -4.21 -4.26
C LYS A 52 -20.65 -4.50 -2.87
N ARG A 53 -20.37 -5.75 -2.51
CA ARG A 53 -20.04 -6.18 -1.15
C ARG A 53 -18.82 -7.08 -1.12
N LEU A 54 -18.17 -7.11 0.04
CA LEU A 54 -17.27 -8.19 0.40
C LEU A 54 -18.05 -9.23 1.21
N MET A 55 -17.82 -10.50 0.89
CA MET A 55 -18.47 -11.65 1.54
C MET A 55 -17.45 -12.42 2.35
N ALA A 56 -17.79 -12.69 3.60
CA ALA A 56 -17.02 -13.56 4.48
C ALA A 56 -17.17 -15.05 4.06
N PRO A 57 -16.26 -15.93 4.54
CA PRO A 57 -16.30 -17.36 4.28
C PRO A 57 -17.62 -18.05 4.68
N ASP A 58 -18.29 -17.56 5.70
CA ASP A 58 -19.58 -18.05 6.19
C ASP A 58 -20.79 -17.60 5.35
N GLY A 59 -20.55 -16.80 4.31
CA GLY A 59 -21.59 -16.24 3.43
C GLY A 59 -22.18 -14.92 3.95
N GLY A 60 -21.76 -14.44 5.11
CA GLY A 60 -22.15 -13.13 5.63
C GLY A 60 -21.44 -11.97 4.92
N THR A 61 -21.97 -10.76 5.04
CA THR A 61 -21.29 -9.55 4.54
C THR A 61 -20.08 -9.22 5.43
N PHE A 62 -18.91 -9.03 4.83
CA PHE A 62 -17.72 -8.56 5.52
C PHE A 62 -17.57 -7.04 5.35
N LEU A 63 -17.97 -6.28 6.37
CA LEU A 63 -17.73 -4.85 6.40
C LEU A 63 -16.35 -4.60 7.02
N VAL A 64 -15.44 -4.03 6.22
CA VAL A 64 -14.09 -3.68 6.71
C VAL A 64 -14.19 -2.59 7.78
N LYS A 65 -13.60 -2.86 8.96
CA LYS A 65 -13.39 -1.94 10.07
C LYS A 65 -11.92 -1.95 10.40
N GLY A 66 -11.17 -1.05 9.80
CA GLY A 66 -9.73 -1.15 9.74
C GLY A 66 -8.97 0.00 10.37
N ILE A 67 -7.68 -0.25 10.56
CA ILE A 67 -6.68 0.72 10.99
C ILE A 67 -5.40 0.56 10.17
N ASN A 68 -4.76 1.69 9.81
CA ASN A 68 -3.49 1.70 9.12
C ASN A 68 -2.33 1.63 10.11
N LEU A 69 -1.36 0.73 9.89
CA LEU A 69 -0.09 0.70 10.61
C LEU A 69 0.91 1.68 9.99
N GLY A 70 0.52 2.95 9.87
CA GLY A 70 1.39 4.01 9.38
C GLY A 70 2.66 4.15 10.21
N HIS A 71 3.70 4.72 9.62
CA HIS A 71 5.00 4.98 10.23
C HIS A 71 5.88 3.75 10.50
N TRP A 72 5.35 2.54 10.45
CA TRP A 72 6.13 1.35 10.76
C TRP A 72 7.16 1.02 9.68
N LEU A 73 6.71 0.68 8.46
CA LEU A 73 7.61 0.31 7.35
C LEU A 73 7.84 1.46 6.37
N VAL A 74 7.00 2.48 6.40
CA VAL A 74 7.17 3.76 5.69
C VAL A 74 7.12 4.86 6.74
N GLN A 75 8.23 5.56 6.94
CA GLN A 75 8.33 6.60 7.95
C GLN A 75 7.96 7.96 7.35
N GLU A 76 7.18 8.72 8.11
CA GLU A 76 6.83 10.10 7.80
C GLU A 76 7.29 11.03 8.92
N GLY A 77 7.87 12.17 8.56
CA GLY A 77 8.53 13.04 9.53
C GLY A 77 7.59 13.56 10.62
N TYR A 78 6.36 13.93 10.27
CA TYR A 78 5.39 14.43 11.25
C TYR A 78 5.05 13.40 12.35
N MET A 79 5.18 12.11 12.04
CA MET A 79 4.94 11.04 13.02
C MET A 79 6.10 10.86 14.01
N PHE A 80 7.27 11.45 13.73
CA PHE A 80 8.33 11.69 14.71
C PHE A 80 8.19 13.03 15.43
N GLY A 81 7.21 13.85 15.05
CA GLY A 81 7.06 15.23 15.50
C GLY A 81 7.91 16.23 14.74
N PHE A 82 8.54 15.82 13.61
CA PHE A 82 9.30 16.73 12.76
C PHE A 82 8.36 17.64 11.98
N ASN A 83 8.87 18.79 11.56
CA ASN A 83 8.13 19.69 10.69
C ASN A 83 8.34 19.33 9.20
N ARG A 84 7.72 20.13 8.31
CA ARG A 84 7.73 19.90 6.85
C ARG A 84 9.11 19.86 6.19
N LYS A 85 10.20 20.24 6.87
CA LYS A 85 11.55 20.23 6.31
C LYS A 85 12.23 18.86 6.43
N THR A 86 11.73 17.99 7.32
CA THR A 86 12.24 16.63 7.54
C THR A 86 11.09 15.63 7.44
N GLU A 87 10.35 15.64 6.32
CA GLU A 87 9.19 14.77 6.10
C GLU A 87 9.56 13.45 5.43
N GLU A 88 10.53 13.47 4.54
CA GLU A 88 10.84 12.31 3.71
C GLU A 88 11.66 11.26 4.48
N PRO A 89 11.42 9.95 4.24
CA PRO A 89 12.19 8.87 4.86
C PRO A 89 13.70 9.04 4.71
N ARG A 90 14.18 9.58 3.58
CA ARG A 90 15.58 9.83 3.33
C ARG A 90 16.14 10.92 4.24
N GLN A 91 15.41 12.03 4.40
CA GLN A 91 15.81 13.14 5.28
C GLN A 91 15.86 12.70 6.74
N ILE A 92 14.87 11.90 7.17
CA ILE A 92 14.82 11.29 8.50
C ILE A 92 16.07 10.43 8.74
N ARG A 93 16.41 9.54 7.78
CA ARG A 93 17.60 8.68 7.89
C ARG A 93 18.89 9.49 7.97
N MET A 94 19.05 10.50 7.11
CA MET A 94 20.22 11.39 7.15
C MET A 94 20.34 12.10 8.51
N THR A 95 19.23 12.57 9.08
CA THR A 95 19.20 13.21 10.40
C THR A 95 19.63 12.22 11.49
N PHE A 96 19.15 10.98 11.45
CA PHE A 96 19.52 9.96 12.45
C PHE A 96 20.96 9.49 12.29
N GLU A 97 21.46 9.35 11.07
CA GLU A 97 22.87 9.05 10.81
C GLU A 97 23.79 10.19 11.29
N ARG A 98 23.36 11.44 11.14
CA ARG A 98 24.11 12.61 11.65
C ARG A 98 24.20 12.62 13.17
N LEU A 99 23.17 12.13 13.87
CA LEU A 99 23.09 12.10 15.33
C LEU A 99 23.76 10.87 15.95
N LEU A 100 23.59 9.70 15.34
CA LEU A 100 23.97 8.39 15.91
C LEU A 100 25.19 7.76 15.24
N GLY A 101 25.66 8.32 14.13
CA GLY A 101 26.55 7.63 13.20
C GLY A 101 25.82 6.49 12.46
N GLN A 102 26.43 5.96 11.41
CA GLN A 102 25.82 4.91 10.56
C GLN A 102 25.43 3.66 11.37
N ASP A 103 26.33 3.14 12.18
CA ASP A 103 26.08 1.94 12.98
C ASP A 103 25.01 2.15 14.06
N GLY A 104 25.01 3.33 14.70
CA GLY A 104 24.02 3.71 15.69
C GLY A 104 22.63 3.82 15.08
N ALA A 105 22.53 4.48 13.93
CA ALA A 105 21.27 4.58 13.16
C ALA A 105 20.76 3.21 12.71
N ALA A 106 21.64 2.32 12.20
CA ALA A 106 21.27 0.97 11.83
C ALA A 106 20.70 0.15 13.01
N ARG A 107 21.33 0.25 14.19
CA ARG A 107 20.83 -0.38 15.43
C ARG A 107 19.48 0.21 15.85
N PHE A 108 19.32 1.52 15.77
CA PHE A 108 18.04 2.17 16.09
C PHE A 108 16.92 1.65 15.16
N TRP A 109 17.13 1.64 13.84
CA TRP A 109 16.13 1.19 12.89
C TRP A 109 15.73 -0.27 13.10
N THR A 110 16.68 -1.14 13.40
CA THR A 110 16.39 -2.53 13.72
C THR A 110 15.47 -2.64 14.95
N ARG A 111 15.78 -1.93 16.02
CA ARG A 111 14.97 -1.91 17.25
C ARG A 111 13.62 -1.22 17.03
N PHE A 112 13.57 -0.13 16.28
CA PHE A 112 12.34 0.56 15.92
C PHE A 112 11.36 -0.38 15.21
N LEU A 113 11.81 -1.07 14.17
CA LEU A 113 10.98 -2.00 13.40
C LEU A 113 10.47 -3.18 14.22
N ASP A 114 11.24 -3.64 15.20
CA ASP A 114 10.85 -4.74 16.08
C ASP A 114 9.94 -4.29 17.25
N THR A 115 9.92 -2.97 17.56
CA THR A 115 9.22 -2.42 18.75
C THR A 115 7.95 -1.64 18.38
N TYR A 116 7.95 -0.89 17.26
CA TYR A 116 6.86 0.02 16.90
C TYR A 116 5.53 -0.72 16.70
N VAL A 117 5.59 -1.91 16.09
CA VAL A 117 4.47 -2.85 16.01
C VAL A 117 4.93 -4.18 16.59
N ALA A 118 4.27 -4.61 17.66
CA ALA A 118 4.53 -5.86 18.37
C ALA A 118 3.23 -6.69 18.50
N GLU A 119 3.34 -7.93 18.99
CA GLU A 119 2.18 -8.82 19.17
C GLU A 119 1.08 -8.21 20.06
N ASP A 120 1.48 -7.44 21.08
CA ASP A 120 0.55 -6.76 21.98
C ASP A 120 -0.29 -5.70 21.26
N ASP A 121 0.29 -4.96 20.31
CA ASP A 121 -0.43 -4.01 19.45
C ASP A 121 -1.53 -4.71 18.65
N ILE A 122 -1.19 -5.82 17.99
CA ILE A 122 -2.11 -6.56 17.13
C ILE A 122 -3.20 -7.25 17.94
N ARG A 123 -2.85 -7.82 19.10
CA ARG A 123 -3.82 -8.39 20.04
C ARG A 123 -4.82 -7.33 20.52
N PHE A 124 -4.32 -6.13 20.84
CA PHE A 124 -5.16 -5.00 21.25
C PHE A 124 -6.09 -4.55 20.09
N ILE A 125 -5.59 -4.41 18.88
CA ILE A 125 -6.39 -4.04 17.69
C ILE A 125 -7.57 -5.00 17.52
N GLY A 126 -7.33 -6.32 17.56
CA GLY A 126 -8.39 -7.32 17.48
C GLY A 126 -9.37 -7.23 18.66
N ALA A 127 -8.86 -7.09 19.89
CA ALA A 127 -9.68 -6.99 21.11
C ALA A 127 -10.53 -5.71 21.14
N ALA A 128 -10.06 -4.61 20.54
CA ALA A 128 -10.81 -3.36 20.41
C ALA A 128 -11.96 -3.46 19.40
N GLY A 129 -11.94 -4.46 18.50
CA GLY A 129 -13.02 -4.73 17.56
C GLY A 129 -12.73 -4.33 16.11
N PHE A 130 -11.49 -3.99 15.79
CA PHE A 130 -11.05 -3.92 14.39
C PHE A 130 -11.01 -5.33 13.79
N ASN A 131 -11.36 -5.44 12.53
CA ASN A 131 -11.29 -6.72 11.79
C ASN A 131 -10.24 -6.71 10.66
N THR A 132 -9.63 -5.56 10.42
CA THR A 132 -8.68 -5.39 9.31
C THR A 132 -7.54 -4.42 9.69
N ILE A 133 -6.34 -4.76 9.27
CA ILE A 133 -5.15 -3.92 9.36
C ILE A 133 -4.66 -3.67 7.94
N ARG A 134 -4.41 -2.41 7.55
CA ARG A 134 -3.69 -2.06 6.33
C ARG A 134 -2.26 -1.70 6.67
N VAL A 135 -1.30 -2.22 5.91
CA VAL A 135 0.13 -2.10 6.19
C VAL A 135 0.82 -1.41 5.04
N PRO A 136 1.21 -0.13 5.20
CA PRO A 136 2.07 0.56 4.26
C PRO A 136 3.42 -0.13 4.10
N LEU A 137 3.81 -0.48 2.85
CA LEU A 137 5.05 -1.15 2.50
C LEU A 137 5.98 -0.22 1.72
N ASP A 138 7.24 -0.20 2.10
CA ASP A 138 8.33 0.35 1.31
C ASP A 138 9.01 -0.78 0.51
N TYR A 139 9.06 -0.67 -0.81
CA TYR A 139 9.69 -1.69 -1.66
C TYR A 139 11.14 -2.02 -1.25
N ARG A 140 11.88 -1.05 -0.69
CA ARG A 140 13.26 -1.21 -0.23
C ARG A 140 13.40 -2.17 0.95
N MET A 141 12.30 -2.45 1.65
CA MET A 141 12.26 -3.48 2.70
C MET A 141 12.20 -4.91 2.14
N PHE A 142 11.89 -5.07 0.85
CA PHE A 142 11.67 -6.36 0.19
C PHE A 142 12.64 -6.64 -0.96
N VAL A 143 13.26 -5.60 -1.50
CA VAL A 143 14.16 -5.70 -2.65
C VAL A 143 15.51 -5.11 -2.27
N THR A 144 16.57 -5.89 -2.52
CA THR A 144 17.97 -5.47 -2.36
C THR A 144 18.68 -5.47 -3.71
N GLY A 145 19.74 -4.67 -3.86
CA GLY A 145 20.53 -4.60 -5.08
C GLY A 145 19.84 -3.81 -6.21
N GLU A 146 20.36 -2.61 -6.50
CA GLU A 146 19.78 -1.74 -7.53
C GLU A 146 19.97 -2.29 -8.96
N ALA A 147 21.18 -2.79 -9.27
CA ALA A 147 21.52 -3.28 -10.61
C ALA A 147 21.01 -4.71 -10.88
N ASP A 148 20.92 -5.53 -9.85
CA ASP A 148 20.41 -6.91 -9.91
C ASP A 148 19.44 -7.12 -8.74
N PRO A 149 18.17 -6.72 -8.88
CA PRO A 149 17.18 -6.76 -7.82
C PRO A 149 16.91 -8.18 -7.32
N LYS A 150 17.21 -8.43 -6.04
CA LYS A 150 16.90 -9.66 -5.32
C LYS A 150 15.73 -9.43 -4.37
N PHE A 151 14.78 -10.35 -4.37
CA PHE A 151 13.60 -10.30 -3.51
C PHE A 151 13.92 -10.94 -2.15
N GLU A 152 14.78 -10.26 -1.42
CA GLU A 152 15.23 -10.62 -0.07
C GLU A 152 15.35 -9.34 0.76
N GLY A 153 14.83 -9.33 1.95
CA GLY A 153 14.88 -8.16 2.81
C GLY A 153 14.17 -8.40 4.14
N SER A 154 14.38 -7.51 5.10
CA SER A 154 13.80 -7.62 6.44
C SER A 154 12.26 -7.54 6.44
N GLY A 155 11.67 -6.92 5.43
CA GLY A 155 10.22 -6.77 5.27
C GLY A 155 9.49 -8.11 5.28
N TYR A 156 10.01 -9.13 4.62
CA TYR A 156 9.38 -10.46 4.63
C TYR A 156 9.22 -11.02 6.04
N ARG A 157 10.28 -10.98 6.86
CA ARG A 157 10.23 -11.43 8.25
C ARG A 157 9.21 -10.64 9.09
N LEU A 158 9.15 -9.33 8.88
CA LEU A 158 8.24 -8.46 9.61
C LEU A 158 6.77 -8.75 9.25
N ILE A 159 6.46 -8.94 7.98
CA ILE A 159 5.11 -9.27 7.52
C ILE A 159 4.72 -10.69 7.93
N ASP A 160 5.62 -11.67 7.89
CA ASP A 160 5.34 -13.03 8.36
C ASP A 160 4.90 -13.02 9.85
N ARG A 161 5.62 -12.29 10.70
CA ARG A 161 5.25 -12.13 12.12
C ARG A 161 3.89 -11.42 12.27
N LEU A 162 3.68 -10.34 11.53
CA LEU A 162 2.40 -9.63 11.56
C LEU A 162 1.23 -10.54 11.18
N VAL A 163 1.37 -11.31 10.11
CA VAL A 163 0.33 -12.24 9.64
C VAL A 163 0.04 -13.31 10.70
N GLU A 164 1.06 -13.84 11.36
CA GLU A 164 0.89 -14.78 12.47
C GLU A 164 0.11 -14.15 13.64
N TRP A 165 0.49 -12.94 14.07
CA TRP A 165 -0.19 -12.22 15.15
C TRP A 165 -1.63 -11.86 14.76
N ALA A 166 -1.85 -11.41 13.53
CA ALA A 166 -3.16 -11.07 13.01
C ALA A 166 -4.09 -12.29 12.96
N ARG A 167 -3.57 -13.46 12.56
CA ARG A 167 -4.31 -14.73 12.58
C ARG A 167 -4.76 -15.09 13.99
N LYS A 168 -3.88 -15.00 14.99
CA LYS A 168 -4.20 -15.23 16.40
C LYS A 168 -5.24 -14.24 16.95
N ALA A 169 -5.19 -12.99 16.49
CA ALA A 169 -6.11 -11.93 16.90
C ALA A 169 -7.44 -11.92 16.11
N GLY A 170 -7.60 -12.78 15.11
CA GLY A 170 -8.79 -12.82 14.26
C GLY A 170 -8.94 -11.62 13.32
N VAL A 171 -7.83 -10.97 12.96
CA VAL A 171 -7.78 -9.75 12.14
C VAL A 171 -7.22 -10.08 10.76
N ARG A 172 -7.76 -9.47 9.70
CA ARG A 172 -7.27 -9.59 8.33
C ARG A 172 -6.20 -8.54 8.03
N VAL A 173 -5.33 -8.82 7.06
CA VAL A 173 -4.22 -7.93 6.67
C VAL A 173 -4.36 -7.55 5.20
N ILE A 174 -4.29 -6.26 4.90
CA ILE A 174 -4.13 -5.71 3.55
C ILE A 174 -2.68 -5.24 3.44
N LEU A 175 -1.96 -5.76 2.45
CA LEU A 175 -0.63 -5.30 2.11
C LEU A 175 -0.75 -4.16 1.10
N ASP A 176 -0.22 -2.99 1.43
CA ASP A 176 -0.32 -1.78 0.63
C ASP A 176 1.06 -1.31 0.15
N LEU A 177 1.26 -1.19 -1.16
CA LEU A 177 2.51 -0.63 -1.67
C LEU A 177 2.49 0.90 -1.60
N HIS A 178 2.95 1.41 -0.47
CA HIS A 178 2.95 2.83 -0.13
C HIS A 178 4.14 3.59 -0.72
N ALA A 179 5.26 2.90 -0.90
CA ALA A 179 6.45 3.42 -1.55
C ALA A 179 6.90 2.43 -2.62
N ALA A 180 6.54 2.68 -3.88
CA ALA A 180 6.89 1.86 -5.03
C ALA A 180 8.26 2.25 -5.63
N PRO A 181 8.90 1.34 -6.40
CA PRO A 181 10.10 1.68 -7.15
C PRO A 181 9.94 2.95 -8.00
N GLY A 182 10.80 3.94 -7.78
CA GLY A 182 10.74 5.23 -8.47
C GLY A 182 9.73 6.23 -7.93
N GLY A 183 8.92 5.86 -6.93
CA GLY A 183 7.83 6.68 -6.40
C GLY A 183 6.61 6.73 -7.34
N GLN A 184 5.43 6.54 -6.79
CA GLN A 184 4.15 6.58 -7.53
C GLN A 184 3.36 7.86 -7.26
N VAL A 185 3.59 8.49 -6.14
CA VAL A 185 2.89 9.71 -5.72
C VAL A 185 3.56 10.96 -6.30
N GLY A 186 4.89 11.01 -6.18
CA GLY A 186 5.69 12.18 -6.44
C GLY A 186 5.59 13.22 -5.31
N ALA A 187 5.45 12.75 -4.07
CA ALA A 187 5.43 13.55 -2.85
C ALA A 187 6.28 12.87 -1.76
N SER A 188 6.44 13.51 -0.60
CA SER A 188 7.34 13.08 0.47
C SER A 188 7.09 11.66 0.99
N HIS A 189 5.83 11.25 1.09
CA HIS A 189 5.43 9.99 1.73
C HIS A 189 5.64 8.72 0.89
N ASP A 190 6.01 8.81 -0.40
CA ASP A 190 6.41 7.63 -1.20
C ASP A 190 7.91 7.33 -1.12
N GLY A 191 8.65 8.13 -0.36
CA GLY A 191 10.11 7.99 -0.22
C GLY A 191 10.89 8.09 -1.53
N GLY A 192 10.27 8.63 -2.58
CA GLY A 192 10.86 8.88 -3.89
C GLY A 192 11.63 10.20 -3.95
N SER A 193 11.80 10.72 -5.15
CA SER A 193 12.55 11.96 -5.43
C SER A 193 11.67 13.21 -5.49
N GLY A 194 10.42 13.14 -5.01
CA GLY A 194 9.43 14.20 -5.21
C GLY A 194 8.88 14.24 -6.64
N PHE A 195 9.09 13.17 -7.41
CA PHE A 195 8.60 13.01 -8.78
C PHE A 195 8.14 11.56 -9.02
N PRO A 196 6.99 11.31 -9.70
CA PRO A 196 6.43 9.97 -9.85
C PRO A 196 7.13 9.19 -10.97
N LEU A 197 8.41 8.85 -10.78
CA LEU A 197 9.24 8.19 -11.79
C LEU A 197 8.75 6.81 -12.19
N LEU A 198 7.92 6.16 -11.36
CA LEU A 198 7.28 4.89 -11.68
C LEU A 198 6.58 4.95 -13.05
N PHE A 199 5.89 6.05 -13.36
CA PHE A 199 5.14 6.19 -14.60
C PHE A 199 5.98 6.55 -15.83
N TYR A 200 7.27 6.86 -15.65
CA TYR A 200 8.23 7.21 -16.70
C TYR A 200 9.25 6.10 -16.97
N SER A 201 9.34 5.08 -16.11
CA SER A 201 10.38 4.05 -16.19
C SER A 201 9.79 2.65 -16.27
N ASN A 202 9.97 1.99 -17.41
CA ASN A 202 9.59 0.58 -17.56
C ASN A 202 10.32 -0.32 -16.54
N ALA A 203 11.58 -0.02 -16.22
CA ALA A 203 12.33 -0.79 -15.22
C ALA A 203 11.69 -0.73 -13.83
N HIS A 204 11.22 0.45 -13.39
CA HIS A 204 10.49 0.59 -12.13
C HIS A 204 9.14 -0.13 -12.16
N GLN A 205 8.40 -0.03 -13.27
CA GLN A 205 7.14 -0.76 -13.45
C GLN A 205 7.35 -2.28 -13.40
N ASP A 206 8.36 -2.79 -14.12
CA ASP A 206 8.67 -4.23 -14.15
C ASP A 206 9.11 -4.73 -12.77
N LEU A 207 9.89 -3.93 -12.04
CA LEU A 207 10.27 -4.25 -10.66
C LEU A 207 9.04 -4.28 -9.73
N THR A 208 8.11 -3.33 -9.89
CA THR A 208 6.86 -3.30 -9.13
C THR A 208 6.00 -4.54 -9.42
N VAL A 209 5.86 -4.93 -10.67
CA VAL A 209 5.14 -6.16 -11.07
C VAL A 209 5.78 -7.40 -10.45
N ARG A 210 7.11 -7.52 -10.52
CA ARG A 210 7.85 -8.64 -9.93
C ARG A 210 7.74 -8.69 -8.41
N LEU A 211 7.79 -7.54 -7.74
CA LEU A 211 7.60 -7.44 -6.29
C LEU A 211 6.22 -7.95 -5.89
N TRP A 212 5.16 -7.47 -6.52
CA TRP A 212 3.81 -7.92 -6.23
C TRP A 212 3.60 -9.41 -6.50
N ARG A 213 4.14 -9.92 -7.61
CA ARG A 213 4.10 -11.36 -7.88
C ARG A 213 4.78 -12.16 -6.77
N THR A 214 5.93 -11.69 -6.26
CA THR A 214 6.69 -12.37 -5.21
C THR A 214 5.94 -12.35 -3.88
N LEU A 215 5.40 -11.19 -3.47
CA LEU A 215 4.57 -11.07 -2.26
C LEU A 215 3.31 -11.93 -2.36
N ALA A 216 2.60 -11.87 -3.48
CA ALA A 216 1.40 -12.65 -3.71
C ALA A 216 1.67 -14.16 -3.69
N GLN A 217 2.77 -14.62 -4.31
CA GLN A 217 3.20 -16.02 -4.28
C GLN A 217 3.47 -16.51 -2.85
N ARG A 218 4.07 -15.63 -2.00
CA ARG A 218 4.38 -15.98 -0.60
C ARG A 218 3.12 -16.21 0.23
N TYR A 219 2.10 -15.37 0.05
CA TYR A 219 0.89 -15.39 0.87
C TYR A 219 -0.33 -15.99 0.14
N ARG A 220 -0.14 -16.68 -0.98
CA ARG A 220 -1.23 -17.19 -1.83
C ARG A 220 -2.22 -18.11 -1.11
N ASP A 221 -1.73 -18.88 -0.13
CA ASP A 221 -2.53 -19.85 0.63
C ASP A 221 -2.89 -19.35 2.04
N GLU A 222 -2.66 -18.05 2.33
CA GLU A 222 -2.85 -17.45 3.64
C GLU A 222 -4.11 -16.55 3.66
N PRO A 223 -5.25 -17.03 4.17
CA PRO A 223 -6.49 -16.28 4.18
C PRO A 223 -6.48 -15.10 5.16
N THR A 224 -5.53 -15.03 6.12
CA THR A 224 -5.35 -13.84 6.96
C THR A 224 -4.95 -12.64 6.12
N VAL A 225 -4.22 -12.84 5.01
CA VAL A 225 -3.97 -11.79 4.02
C VAL A 225 -5.23 -11.63 3.18
N LEU A 226 -6.03 -10.60 3.52
CA LEU A 226 -7.26 -10.23 2.82
C LEU A 226 -6.98 -9.91 1.36
N GLY A 227 -5.92 -9.13 1.12
CA GLY A 227 -5.57 -8.74 -0.24
C GLY A 227 -4.40 -7.79 -0.35
N TYR A 228 -4.25 -7.28 -1.56
CA TYR A 228 -3.13 -6.46 -2.02
C TYR A 228 -3.65 -5.13 -2.54
N ASP A 229 -3.25 -4.03 -1.89
CA ASP A 229 -3.51 -2.66 -2.31
C ASP A 229 -2.34 -2.20 -3.19
N LEU A 230 -2.60 -2.16 -4.49
CA LEU A 230 -1.54 -2.21 -5.48
C LEU A 230 -0.64 -0.99 -5.51
N LEU A 231 -1.18 0.21 -5.28
CA LEU A 231 -0.44 1.48 -5.24
C LEU A 231 -1.19 2.49 -4.39
N ASN A 232 -0.56 2.95 -3.31
CA ASN A 232 -1.07 4.03 -2.47
C ASN A 232 -1.00 5.38 -3.18
N GLU A 233 -2.09 6.14 -3.16
CA GLU A 233 -2.15 7.55 -3.55
C GLU A 233 -1.45 7.93 -4.86
N PRO A 234 -1.62 7.18 -5.95
CA PRO A 234 -0.85 7.45 -7.15
C PRO A 234 -1.14 8.84 -7.70
N ILE A 235 -0.09 9.49 -8.20
CA ILE A 235 -0.14 10.75 -8.95
C ILE A 235 -0.71 11.91 -8.13
N ALA A 236 0.15 12.61 -7.41
CA ALA A 236 -0.24 13.84 -6.70
C ALA A 236 -0.80 14.90 -7.68
N PRO A 237 -1.81 15.71 -7.27
CA PRO A 237 -2.53 16.60 -8.18
C PRO A 237 -1.69 17.77 -8.74
N HIS A 238 -0.52 18.04 -8.16
CA HIS A 238 0.38 19.09 -8.65
C HIS A 238 1.30 18.65 -9.81
N HIS A 239 1.28 17.36 -10.17
CA HIS A 239 1.98 16.85 -11.35
C HIS A 239 1.11 16.94 -12.61
N ASP A 240 1.69 16.66 -13.78
CA ASP A 240 0.95 16.61 -15.04
C ASP A 240 -0.02 15.41 -15.09
N THR A 241 -1.16 15.56 -14.46
CA THR A 241 -2.18 14.52 -14.38
C THR A 241 -2.70 14.12 -15.78
N LYS A 242 -2.74 15.05 -16.73
CA LYS A 242 -3.16 14.77 -18.11
C LYS A 242 -2.24 13.76 -18.80
N TYR A 243 -0.95 13.83 -18.52
CA TYR A 243 0.03 12.88 -19.03
C TYR A 243 0.06 11.57 -18.24
N LEU A 244 -0.09 11.64 -16.93
CA LEU A 244 0.13 10.50 -16.00
C LEU A 244 -1.11 9.63 -15.83
N GLU A 245 -2.30 10.21 -15.68
CA GLU A 245 -3.54 9.45 -15.42
C GLU A 245 -3.81 8.34 -16.45
N PRO A 246 -3.59 8.53 -17.78
CA PRO A 246 -3.78 7.45 -18.76
C PRO A 246 -2.82 6.24 -18.58
N ARG A 247 -1.77 6.37 -17.76
CA ARG A 247 -0.78 5.32 -17.51
C ARG A 247 -1.10 4.50 -16.26
N LEU A 248 -2.00 4.99 -15.41
CA LEU A 248 -2.31 4.34 -14.14
C LEU A 248 -2.99 2.99 -14.34
N GLN A 249 -4.15 2.96 -15.00
CA GLN A 249 -4.89 1.71 -15.16
C GLN A 249 -4.09 0.62 -15.90
N PRO A 250 -3.39 0.88 -17.03
CA PRO A 250 -2.58 -0.14 -17.68
C PRO A 250 -1.50 -0.75 -16.77
N LEU A 251 -0.91 0.03 -15.85
CA LEU A 251 0.03 -0.50 -14.88
C LEU A 251 -0.67 -1.37 -13.83
N LEU A 252 -1.81 -0.93 -13.29
CA LEU A 252 -2.62 -1.70 -12.33
C LEU A 252 -3.08 -3.04 -12.95
N GLU A 253 -3.48 -3.06 -14.21
CA GLU A 253 -3.83 -4.27 -14.96
C GLU A 253 -2.65 -5.25 -15.06
N ARG A 254 -1.45 -4.75 -15.37
CA ARG A 254 -0.22 -5.57 -15.41
C ARG A 254 0.10 -6.18 -14.07
N ILE A 255 0.02 -5.39 -12.99
CA ILE A 255 0.27 -5.87 -11.63
C ILE A 255 -0.78 -6.90 -11.23
N ALA A 256 -2.07 -6.59 -11.42
CA ALA A 256 -3.16 -7.49 -11.08
C ALA A 256 -3.07 -8.84 -11.81
N LYS A 257 -2.71 -8.83 -13.10
CA LYS A 257 -2.47 -10.05 -13.87
C LYS A 257 -1.38 -10.91 -13.22
N ALA A 258 -0.23 -10.30 -12.87
CA ALA A 258 0.89 -11.01 -12.26
C ALA A 258 0.53 -11.58 -10.87
N VAL A 259 -0.29 -10.86 -10.09
CA VAL A 259 -0.84 -11.33 -8.82
C VAL A 259 -1.77 -12.52 -9.04
N ARG A 260 -2.75 -12.44 -9.96
CA ARG A 260 -3.72 -13.51 -10.24
C ARG A 260 -3.09 -14.80 -10.72
N GLU A 261 -1.98 -14.73 -11.46
CA GLU A 261 -1.24 -15.91 -11.90
C GLU A 261 -0.75 -16.79 -10.74
N VAL A 262 -0.55 -16.23 -9.56
CA VAL A 262 0.03 -16.92 -8.39
C VAL A 262 -0.88 -16.95 -7.17
N ALA A 263 -1.79 -15.99 -7.04
CA ALA A 263 -2.69 -15.81 -5.90
C ALA A 263 -4.11 -15.48 -6.40
N PRO A 264 -4.92 -16.49 -6.80
CA PRO A 264 -6.21 -16.27 -7.41
C PRO A 264 -7.30 -15.82 -6.43
N HIS A 265 -7.13 -16.01 -5.11
CA HIS A 265 -8.20 -15.88 -4.14
C HIS A 265 -8.25 -14.54 -3.40
N GLN A 266 -7.10 -13.91 -3.15
CA GLN A 266 -7.05 -12.65 -2.40
C GLN A 266 -7.74 -11.51 -3.15
N VAL A 267 -8.27 -10.56 -2.39
CA VAL A 267 -8.82 -9.31 -2.95
C VAL A 267 -7.69 -8.46 -3.53
N ILE A 268 -7.95 -7.83 -4.67
CA ILE A 268 -7.10 -6.77 -5.20
C ILE A 268 -7.79 -5.44 -4.93
N PHE A 269 -7.10 -4.54 -4.27
CA PHE A 269 -7.52 -3.17 -4.05
C PHE A 269 -6.79 -2.26 -5.04
N ILE A 270 -7.53 -1.36 -5.67
CA ILE A 270 -6.99 -0.37 -6.60
C ILE A 270 -7.47 1.02 -6.23
N GLU A 271 -6.55 1.95 -6.30
CA GLU A 271 -6.80 3.34 -5.99
C GLU A 271 -6.72 4.23 -7.23
N GLY A 272 -7.47 5.32 -7.21
CA GLY A 272 -7.42 6.32 -8.28
C GLY A 272 -6.27 7.29 -8.13
N SER A 273 -6.21 8.29 -9.01
CA SER A 273 -5.20 9.34 -8.99
C SER A 273 -5.49 10.44 -7.96
N ARG A 274 -4.60 11.45 -7.91
CA ARG A 274 -4.74 12.67 -7.09
C ARG A 274 -4.88 12.36 -5.60
N TRP A 275 -3.88 11.61 -5.07
CA TRP A 275 -3.92 11.12 -3.69
C TRP A 275 -5.16 10.27 -3.40
N GLY A 276 -5.53 9.38 -4.32
CA GLY A 276 -6.68 8.49 -4.15
C GLY A 276 -8.06 9.17 -4.21
N THR A 277 -8.12 10.48 -4.48
CA THR A 277 -9.39 11.21 -4.46
C THR A 277 -10.17 11.15 -5.78
N SER A 278 -9.55 10.68 -6.88
CA SER A 278 -10.14 10.69 -8.22
C SER A 278 -10.07 9.34 -8.92
N TRP A 279 -11.23 8.78 -9.27
CA TRP A 279 -11.33 7.58 -10.12
C TRP A 279 -11.46 7.89 -11.61
N HIS A 280 -11.21 9.15 -12.01
CA HIS A 280 -11.26 9.54 -13.42
C HIS A 280 -10.46 8.62 -14.36
N PRO A 281 -9.24 8.15 -13.99
CA PRO A 281 -8.46 7.27 -14.86
C PRO A 281 -8.87 5.80 -14.81
N LEU A 282 -9.84 5.42 -13.97
CA LEU A 282 -10.27 4.04 -13.78
C LEU A 282 -11.56 3.74 -14.54
N GLY A 283 -11.57 2.59 -15.22
CA GLY A 283 -12.74 2.04 -15.91
C GLY A 283 -13.43 0.92 -15.12
N PRO A 284 -14.23 0.08 -15.81
CA PRO A 284 -14.86 -1.09 -15.19
C PRO A 284 -13.82 -2.09 -14.67
N PRO A 285 -14.24 -3.04 -13.81
CA PRO A 285 -13.31 -4.05 -13.27
C PRO A 285 -12.65 -4.84 -14.40
N PHE A 286 -11.33 -4.95 -14.30
CA PHE A 286 -10.48 -5.67 -15.25
C PHE A 286 -9.94 -6.99 -14.69
N ALA A 287 -10.27 -7.30 -13.46
CA ALA A 287 -9.95 -8.56 -12.79
C ALA A 287 -11.09 -8.97 -11.85
N GLU A 288 -11.17 -10.25 -11.55
CA GLU A 288 -12.06 -10.76 -10.52
C GLU A 288 -11.58 -10.34 -9.13
N ASN A 289 -12.50 -10.35 -8.18
CA ASN A 289 -12.23 -10.06 -6.78
C ASN A 289 -11.53 -8.71 -6.56
N LEU A 290 -12.00 -7.65 -7.23
CA LEU A 290 -11.43 -6.32 -7.27
C LEU A 290 -12.29 -5.34 -6.46
N VAL A 291 -11.65 -4.50 -5.65
CA VAL A 291 -12.26 -3.45 -4.84
C VAL A 291 -11.65 -2.11 -5.23
N TYR A 292 -12.48 -1.10 -5.42
CA TYR A 292 -12.03 0.26 -5.67
C TYR A 292 -11.89 1.01 -4.34
N THR A 293 -10.71 1.58 -4.11
CA THR A 293 -10.42 2.33 -2.90
C THR A 293 -10.32 3.83 -3.17
N TYR A 294 -10.53 4.61 -2.15
CA TYR A 294 -10.31 6.06 -2.18
C TYR A 294 -9.88 6.56 -0.81
N HIS A 295 -9.24 7.73 -0.79
CA HIS A 295 -8.86 8.46 0.41
C HIS A 295 -9.69 9.72 0.53
N SER A 296 -10.03 10.09 1.76
CA SER A 296 -10.77 11.32 2.01
C SER A 296 -10.52 11.81 3.43
N TYR A 297 -9.82 12.90 3.57
CA TYR A 297 -9.55 13.56 4.82
C TYR A 297 -10.37 14.87 4.92
N TRP A 298 -10.88 15.17 6.10
CA TRP A 298 -11.55 16.44 6.45
C TRP A 298 -12.76 16.83 5.57
N ALA A 299 -13.21 15.94 4.72
CA ALA A 299 -14.40 16.16 3.91
C ALA A 299 -15.65 16.23 4.79
N SER A 300 -16.67 16.97 4.36
CA SER A 300 -17.93 16.98 5.09
C SER A 300 -18.55 15.58 5.17
N PRO A 301 -18.98 15.08 6.34
CA PRO A 301 -19.56 13.75 6.50
C PRO A 301 -21.00 13.69 5.98
N ARG A 302 -21.20 14.04 4.70
CA ARG A 302 -22.49 14.08 4.02
C ARG A 302 -22.46 13.20 2.77
N ARG A 303 -23.57 12.58 2.47
CA ARG A 303 -23.72 11.69 1.31
C ARG A 303 -23.25 12.32 -0.02
N ASN A 304 -23.50 13.59 -0.23
CA ASN A 304 -23.14 14.25 -1.49
C ASN A 304 -21.62 14.30 -1.73
N THR A 305 -20.80 14.23 -0.69
CA THR A 305 -19.33 14.21 -0.81
C THR A 305 -18.81 12.89 -1.37
N ILE A 306 -19.55 11.78 -1.21
CA ILE A 306 -19.22 10.45 -1.74
C ILE A 306 -20.13 10.03 -2.91
N GLN A 307 -20.97 10.96 -3.43
CA GLN A 307 -21.89 10.62 -4.51
C GLN A 307 -21.20 10.14 -5.79
N PRO A 308 -20.05 10.70 -6.21
CA PRO A 308 -19.30 10.16 -7.34
C PRO A 308 -18.89 8.69 -7.16
N GLN A 309 -18.41 8.31 -5.97
CA GLN A 309 -18.03 6.94 -5.63
C GLN A 309 -19.25 6.01 -5.61
N LEU A 310 -20.37 6.45 -5.05
CA LEU A 310 -21.63 5.69 -5.09
C LEU A 310 -22.10 5.45 -6.53
N ASN A 311 -22.05 6.49 -7.38
CA ASN A 311 -22.45 6.37 -8.78
C ASN A 311 -21.55 5.39 -9.54
N PHE A 312 -20.24 5.40 -9.27
CA PHE A 312 -19.28 4.48 -9.86
C PHE A 312 -19.57 3.03 -9.40
N ARG A 313 -19.72 2.83 -8.09
CA ARG A 313 -20.09 1.54 -7.49
C ARG A 313 -21.34 0.97 -8.14
N ASP A 314 -22.38 1.81 -8.28
CA ASP A 314 -23.68 1.39 -8.78
C ASP A 314 -23.65 1.08 -10.29
N ARG A 315 -22.87 1.85 -11.05
CA ARG A 315 -22.66 1.63 -12.49
C ARG A 315 -21.92 0.34 -12.79
N HIS A 316 -20.89 0.04 -12.03
CA HIS A 316 -20.00 -1.09 -12.29
C HIS A 316 -20.30 -2.32 -11.43
N ASN A 317 -21.26 -2.22 -10.50
CA ASN A 317 -21.62 -3.29 -9.56
C ASN A 317 -20.40 -3.86 -8.82
N VAL A 318 -19.58 -3.01 -8.23
CA VAL A 318 -18.32 -3.35 -7.57
C VAL A 318 -18.32 -2.91 -6.11
N PRO A 319 -17.58 -3.57 -5.21
CA PRO A 319 -17.39 -3.06 -3.85
C PRO A 319 -16.44 -1.88 -3.85
N ILE A 320 -16.67 -0.95 -2.92
CA ILE A 320 -15.81 0.21 -2.68
C ILE A 320 -15.42 0.28 -1.21
N LEU A 321 -14.25 0.86 -0.93
CA LEU A 321 -13.70 0.97 0.41
C LEU A 321 -13.01 2.33 0.57
N ILE A 322 -13.19 3.00 1.72
CA ILE A 322 -12.30 4.09 2.07
C ILE A 322 -11.07 3.52 2.81
N ALA A 323 -9.91 3.55 2.12
CA ALA A 323 -8.69 2.91 2.60
C ALA A 323 -7.83 3.80 3.49
N GLU A 324 -8.05 5.13 3.42
CA GLU A 324 -7.47 6.07 4.36
C GLU A 324 -8.41 7.23 4.65
N THR A 325 -8.50 7.56 5.94
CA THR A 325 -9.24 8.70 6.47
C THR A 325 -8.87 8.93 7.93
N GLY A 326 -9.22 10.07 8.50
CA GLY A 326 -8.95 10.33 9.92
C GLY A 326 -8.39 11.70 10.19
N GLU A 327 -7.48 11.79 11.16
CA GLU A 327 -6.80 13.01 11.61
C GLU A 327 -7.78 14.18 11.88
N ALA A 328 -8.94 13.84 12.46
CA ALA A 328 -10.04 14.77 12.71
C ALA A 328 -10.60 14.60 14.13
N THR A 329 -11.58 15.43 14.50
CA THR A 329 -12.23 15.35 15.81
C THR A 329 -13.05 14.08 15.97
N ASP A 330 -13.23 13.60 17.22
CA ASP A 330 -14.03 12.43 17.54
C ASP A 330 -15.48 12.54 16.97
N GLN A 331 -16.06 13.75 16.98
CA GLN A 331 -17.39 13.99 16.39
C GLN A 331 -17.39 13.79 14.87
N TRP A 332 -16.39 14.34 14.17
CA TRP A 332 -16.27 14.15 12.72
C TRP A 332 -16.08 12.67 12.37
N ILE A 333 -15.24 11.95 13.13
CA ILE A 333 -15.00 10.51 12.95
C ILE A 333 -16.29 9.72 13.10
N THR A 334 -17.09 10.03 14.13
CA THR A 334 -18.38 9.38 14.38
C THR A 334 -19.32 9.57 13.19
N ASP A 335 -19.47 10.81 12.73
CA ASP A 335 -20.41 11.16 11.65
C ASP A 335 -19.93 10.57 10.31
N PHE A 336 -18.64 10.67 10.03
CA PHE A 336 -18.02 10.17 8.80
C PHE A 336 -18.11 8.65 8.69
N ARG A 337 -17.77 7.93 9.77
CA ARG A 337 -17.93 6.48 9.87
C ARG A 337 -19.38 6.07 9.67
N ALA A 338 -20.30 6.68 10.43
CA ALA A 338 -21.72 6.34 10.36
C ALA A 338 -22.29 6.54 8.95
N MET A 339 -21.89 7.62 8.27
CA MET A 339 -22.31 7.91 6.90
C MET A 339 -21.81 6.80 5.95
N HIS A 340 -20.53 6.35 6.03
CA HIS A 340 -20.00 5.28 5.19
C HIS A 340 -20.70 3.95 5.46
N GLU A 341 -20.83 3.56 6.73
CA GLU A 341 -21.52 2.33 7.13
C GLU A 341 -22.99 2.29 6.66
N SER A 342 -23.69 3.42 6.69
CA SER A 342 -25.09 3.52 6.20
C SER A 342 -25.21 3.20 4.71
N HIS A 343 -24.12 3.29 3.96
CA HIS A 343 -24.04 2.92 2.55
C HIS A 343 -23.33 1.57 2.30
N GLY A 344 -23.04 0.81 3.36
CA GLY A 344 -22.34 -0.47 3.27
C GLY A 344 -20.88 -0.33 2.82
N ILE A 345 -20.26 0.82 3.06
CA ILE A 345 -18.86 1.10 2.75
C ILE A 345 -18.02 0.88 4.01
N GLY A 346 -17.04 -0.02 3.91
CA GLY A 346 -16.04 -0.22 4.95
C GLY A 346 -15.06 0.94 5.02
N TRP A 347 -14.29 0.98 6.09
CA TRP A 347 -13.35 2.06 6.37
C TRP A 347 -12.07 1.56 7.01
N ILE A 348 -10.95 2.28 6.75
CA ILE A 348 -9.66 2.08 7.40
C ILE A 348 -9.15 3.46 7.81
N PHE A 349 -9.02 3.69 9.11
CA PHE A 349 -8.58 4.98 9.64
C PHE A 349 -7.06 5.07 9.72
N TRP A 350 -6.53 6.27 9.66
CA TRP A 350 -5.12 6.63 9.76
C TRP A 350 -4.88 7.50 11.00
N PRO A 351 -3.76 7.32 11.71
CA PRO A 351 -2.96 6.11 11.84
C PRO A 351 -3.24 5.36 13.17
N TYR A 352 -2.71 4.16 13.33
CA TYR A 352 -2.80 3.40 14.58
C TYR A 352 -2.05 4.08 15.74
N LYS A 353 -0.78 4.44 15.52
CA LYS A 353 0.13 4.99 16.53
C LYS A 353 0.79 6.27 16.00
N ASN A 354 0.84 7.31 16.83
CA ASN A 354 1.49 8.57 16.47
C ASN A 354 1.96 9.32 17.71
N ILE A 355 2.90 10.27 17.57
CA ILE A 355 3.47 11.03 18.67
C ILE A 355 2.54 12.19 19.08
N ASN A 356 2.24 12.34 20.37
CA ASN A 356 1.44 13.42 20.95
C ASN A 356 0.13 13.77 20.23
N GLN A 357 -0.50 12.79 19.55
CA GLN A 357 -1.72 13.02 18.79
C GLN A 357 -2.97 12.59 19.53
N THR A 358 -4.04 13.36 19.34
CA THR A 358 -5.38 13.02 19.83
C THR A 358 -6.23 12.28 18.79
N THR A 359 -5.74 12.19 17.56
CA THR A 359 -6.42 11.64 16.39
C THR A 359 -5.86 10.28 15.97
N THR A 360 -5.40 9.50 16.93
CA THR A 360 -4.82 8.18 16.76
C THR A 360 -5.32 7.23 17.84
N VAL A 361 -5.17 5.93 17.66
CA VAL A 361 -5.57 4.91 18.66
C VAL A 361 -4.61 4.88 19.83
N ALA A 362 -3.31 4.86 19.54
CA ALA A 362 -2.25 4.80 20.55
C ALA A 362 -1.33 6.04 20.44
N SER A 363 -1.38 6.91 21.42
CA SER A 363 -0.58 8.14 21.44
C SER A 363 0.74 7.90 22.17
N VAL A 364 1.86 8.23 21.50
CA VAL A 364 3.22 8.15 22.05
C VAL A 364 3.58 9.49 22.70
N ARG A 365 4.05 9.47 23.93
CA ARG A 365 4.45 10.70 24.64
C ARG A 365 5.83 11.17 24.19
N MET A 366 5.93 12.42 23.73
CA MET A 366 7.20 13.07 23.42
C MET A 366 7.93 13.44 24.71
N SER A 367 9.18 12.99 24.86
CA SER A 367 10.06 13.41 25.94
C SER A 367 10.68 14.79 25.67
N ALA A 368 11.21 15.45 26.71
CA ALA A 368 11.95 16.70 26.55
C ALA A 368 13.23 16.49 25.72
N ASP A 369 13.94 15.38 25.94
CA ASP A 369 15.13 15.04 25.14
C ASP A 369 14.76 14.82 23.66
N TRP A 370 13.62 14.16 23.34
CA TRP A 370 13.14 13.99 21.97
C TRP A 370 12.80 15.33 21.30
N LYS A 371 12.22 16.26 22.05
CA LYS A 371 11.97 17.61 21.54
C LYS A 371 13.25 18.30 21.07
N THR A 372 14.40 18.07 21.78
CA THR A 372 15.70 18.58 21.33
C THR A 372 16.14 17.96 20.00
N ILE A 373 15.79 16.69 19.73
CA ILE A 373 16.04 16.06 18.43
C ILE A 373 15.19 16.69 17.33
N VAL A 374 13.91 16.98 17.61
CA VAL A 374 13.02 17.70 16.67
C VAL A 374 13.58 19.08 16.33
N GLU A 375 14.00 19.85 17.31
CA GLU A 375 14.62 21.18 17.12
C GLU A 375 15.95 21.09 16.34
N PHE A 376 16.73 20.03 16.54
CA PHE A 376 17.93 19.77 15.75
C PHE A 376 17.58 19.45 14.30
N ALA A 377 16.60 18.56 14.03
CA ALA A 377 16.18 18.19 12.68
C ALA A 377 15.79 19.42 11.85
N ASP A 378 15.11 20.39 12.46
CA ASP A 378 14.75 21.66 11.80
C ASP A 378 15.97 22.48 11.40
N ARG A 379 16.94 22.62 12.34
CA ARG A 379 18.20 23.36 12.04
C ARG A 379 19.05 22.63 11.01
N PHE A 380 19.15 21.30 11.09
CA PHE A 380 19.94 20.49 10.18
C PHE A 380 19.38 20.51 8.75
N ALA A 381 18.06 20.60 8.60
CA ALA A 381 17.43 20.75 7.29
C ALA A 381 17.80 22.09 6.61
N ASP A 382 18.03 23.16 7.40
CA ASP A 382 18.44 24.47 6.88
C ASP A 382 19.97 24.60 6.74
N ASP A 383 20.73 23.98 7.65
CA ASP A 383 22.20 24.03 7.68
C ASP A 383 22.78 22.63 7.95
N PRO A 384 23.35 21.98 6.93
CA PRO A 384 24.00 20.67 7.11
C PRO A 384 25.18 20.66 8.11
N ASN A 385 25.70 21.85 8.49
CA ASN A 385 26.74 22.00 9.48
C ASN A 385 26.19 22.28 10.89
N ALA A 386 24.88 22.30 11.08
CA ALA A 386 24.27 22.53 12.38
C ALA A 386 24.88 21.60 13.43
N ALA A 387 25.32 22.21 14.57
CA ALA A 387 25.89 21.45 15.67
C ALA A 387 24.83 20.52 16.30
N PRO A 388 25.12 19.20 16.42
CA PRO A 388 24.21 18.27 17.07
C PRO A 388 24.11 18.58 18.58
N PRO A 389 23.03 18.11 19.24
CA PRO A 389 22.96 18.09 20.68
C PRO A 389 24.10 17.27 21.30
N GLY A 390 24.38 17.46 22.57
CA GLY A 390 25.37 16.65 23.27
C GLY A 390 25.01 15.16 23.24
N GLU A 391 26.02 14.29 23.11
CA GLU A 391 25.89 12.84 22.96
C GLU A 391 24.96 12.21 24.00
N ALA A 392 25.09 12.56 25.27
CA ALA A 392 24.23 12.05 26.33
C ALA A 392 22.75 12.43 26.17
N VAL A 393 22.43 13.57 25.54
CA VAL A 393 21.04 13.96 25.22
C VAL A 393 20.52 13.12 24.07
N VAL A 394 21.33 12.93 23.04
CA VAL A 394 21.00 12.10 21.86
C VAL A 394 20.71 10.66 22.32
N GLU A 395 21.61 10.05 23.12
CA GLU A 395 21.42 8.70 23.63
C GLU A 395 20.11 8.57 24.42
N ARG A 396 19.86 9.45 25.38
CA ARG A 396 18.61 9.42 26.17
C ARG A 396 17.37 9.64 25.32
N ALA A 397 17.46 10.52 24.31
CA ALA A 397 16.33 10.80 23.42
C ALA A 397 15.93 9.55 22.63
N PHE A 398 16.87 8.88 21.99
CA PHE A 398 16.61 7.70 21.15
C PHE A 398 16.20 6.47 21.97
N GLU A 399 16.86 6.21 23.11
CA GLU A 399 16.44 5.15 24.05
C GLU A 399 15.07 5.43 24.64
N GLY A 400 14.82 6.69 25.03
CA GLY A 400 13.53 7.14 25.54
C GLY A 400 12.41 7.00 24.50
N TYR A 401 12.68 7.30 23.24
CA TYR A 401 11.72 7.14 22.14
C TYR A 401 11.39 5.65 21.92
N LEU A 402 12.39 4.78 21.81
CA LEU A 402 12.19 3.34 21.65
C LEU A 402 11.36 2.74 22.79
N LYS A 403 11.58 3.21 24.02
CA LYS A 403 10.76 2.82 25.16
C LYS A 403 9.33 3.36 25.09
N ALA A 404 9.16 4.61 24.65
CA ALA A 404 7.85 5.25 24.57
C ALA A 404 6.93 4.62 23.53
N ILE A 405 7.46 4.06 22.44
CA ILE A 405 6.68 3.40 21.38
C ILE A 405 6.26 1.97 21.73
N GLU A 406 6.78 1.36 22.82
CA GLU A 406 6.26 0.07 23.31
C GLU A 406 4.78 0.23 23.67
N PHE A 407 3.93 -0.70 23.25
CA PHE A 407 2.48 -0.65 23.45
C PHE A 407 2.08 -0.28 24.90
N LYS A 408 2.70 -0.93 25.89
CA LYS A 408 2.41 -0.71 27.32
C LYS A 408 2.69 0.72 27.82
N ASN A 409 3.46 1.52 27.06
CA ASN A 409 3.85 2.90 27.39
C ASN A 409 3.05 3.94 26.59
N CYS A 410 2.20 3.49 25.66
CA CYS A 410 1.33 4.36 24.88
C CYS A 410 0.05 4.72 25.63
N ASP A 411 -0.46 5.92 25.42
CA ASP A 411 -1.77 6.35 25.92
C ASP A 411 -2.87 5.90 24.94
N ILE A 412 -3.73 4.98 25.36
CA ILE A 412 -4.86 4.53 24.54
C ILE A 412 -5.96 5.58 24.55
N ARG A 413 -6.39 5.98 23.37
CA ARG A 413 -7.42 6.99 23.13
C ARG A 413 -8.81 6.34 23.07
N TRP A 414 -9.40 6.07 24.23
CA TRP A 414 -10.69 5.40 24.34
C TRP A 414 -11.84 6.19 23.70
N SER A 415 -11.78 7.55 23.75
CA SER A 415 -12.75 8.40 23.04
C SER A 415 -12.69 8.23 21.53
N TYR A 416 -11.47 8.06 20.98
CA TYR A 416 -11.28 7.80 19.55
C TYR A 416 -11.87 6.44 19.15
N LEU A 417 -11.66 5.38 19.94
CA LEU A 417 -12.27 4.07 19.73
C LEU A 417 -13.80 4.14 19.81
N ALA A 418 -14.34 4.91 20.77
CA ALA A 418 -15.79 5.15 20.87
C ALA A 418 -16.34 5.84 19.59
N ALA A 419 -15.63 6.84 19.08
CA ALA A 419 -15.99 7.52 17.84
C ALA A 419 -15.99 6.58 16.63
N LEU A 420 -15.09 5.59 16.60
CA LEU A 420 -15.06 4.52 15.62
C LEU A 420 -16.17 3.46 15.81
N GLY A 421 -16.99 3.58 16.84
CA GLY A 421 -18.02 2.58 17.16
C GLY A 421 -17.45 1.24 17.62
N LEU A 422 -16.25 1.25 18.18
CA LEU A 422 -15.54 0.10 18.71
C LEU A 422 -15.61 0.08 20.25
N LYS A 423 -14.92 -0.90 20.90
CA LYS A 423 -14.92 -0.97 22.37
C LYS A 423 -14.27 0.27 22.97
N ALA A 424 -14.98 0.94 23.86
CA ALA A 424 -14.62 2.23 24.45
C ALA A 424 -14.03 2.15 25.85
N GLY A 425 -13.48 1.02 26.24
CA GLY A 425 -12.89 0.83 27.58
C GLY A 425 -12.20 -0.52 27.73
N PRO A 426 -11.37 -0.67 28.80
CA PRO A 426 -10.68 -1.91 29.10
C PRO A 426 -11.62 -3.07 29.42
#